data_269a2437cb41f9a01ad5af6e5f1fbf01
#
_entry.id   269a2437cb41f9a01ad5af6e5f1fbf01
#
_cell.length_a   1.000
_cell.length_b   1.000
_cell.length_c   1.000
_cell.angle_alpha   90.00
_cell.angle_beta   90.00
_cell.angle_gamma   90.00
#
_symmetry.space_group_name_H-M   'P 1'
#
loop_
_entity.id
_entity.type
_entity.pdbx_description
1 polymer ?
#
loop_
_entity_poly.entity_id
_entity_poly.type
_entity_poly.pdbx_seq_one_letter_code
_entity_poly.pdbx_strand_id
1 'polypeptide(L)'
;MKANIFVIYTLISYAMGLGSQALADEGGPSIERGRYLVQIGGCNDCHTPAYAEQGGRIPESKWLVGSPVGFHGPWGTSYPANRRLTVQQLDEAAFIARARSQMLPPMPWFNLVAMSDDDVRSIYRFIARLGPAGEPMPVAVAPGATPTTPYIEFVPRADAPLRVSSN
;
A
#
# COMPACT_ATOMS: atom_id res chain seq x y z
N MET A 1 5.64 -76.97 7.32
CA MET A 1 5.95 -75.68 7.93
C MET A 1 5.83 -74.62 6.80
N LYS A 2 4.64 -74.07 6.63
CA LYS A 2 4.35 -72.97 5.70
C LYS A 2 3.44 -72.00 6.47
N ALA A 3 4.02 -70.98 7.07
CA ALA A 3 3.26 -69.93 7.72
C ALA A 3 4.06 -68.62 7.60
N ASN A 4 3.37 -67.56 7.28
CA ASN A 4 3.66 -66.16 7.58
C ASN A 4 4.61 -65.37 6.63
N ILE A 5 4.26 -65.31 5.35
CA ILE A 5 4.80 -64.23 4.47
C ILE A 5 3.73 -63.17 4.14
N PHE A 6 2.44 -63.38 4.48
CA PHE A 6 1.35 -62.46 4.06
C PHE A 6 1.07 -61.29 5.00
N VAL A 7 1.72 -61.20 6.18
CA VAL A 7 1.40 -60.12 7.17
C VAL A 7 2.33 -58.91 7.04
N ILE A 8 3.44 -58.98 6.32
CA ILE A 8 4.44 -57.90 6.25
C ILE A 8 4.12 -56.87 5.17
N TYR A 9 3.31 -57.24 4.13
CA TYR A 9 2.98 -56.30 3.03
C TYR A 9 1.85 -55.31 3.34
N THR A 10 1.05 -55.53 4.39
CA THR A 10 -0.10 -54.67 4.73
C THR A 10 0.26 -53.48 5.62
N LEU A 11 1.43 -53.43 6.22
CA LEU A 11 1.84 -52.34 7.11
C LEU A 11 2.69 -51.26 6.44
N ILE A 12 3.21 -51.52 5.21
CA ILE A 12 4.05 -50.55 4.50
C ILE A 12 3.20 -49.60 3.67
N SER A 13 1.94 -49.96 3.35
CA SER A 13 1.07 -49.08 2.51
C SER A 13 0.36 -47.97 3.29
N TYR A 14 0.45 -47.92 4.62
CA TYR A 14 -0.23 -46.90 5.42
C TYR A 14 0.68 -45.70 5.81
N ALA A 15 1.97 -45.76 5.48
CA ALA A 15 2.94 -44.71 5.85
C ALA A 15 3.21 -43.69 4.74
N MET A 16 2.61 -43.83 3.55
CA MET A 16 2.81 -42.91 2.45
C MET A 16 1.64 -41.91 2.22
N GLY A 17 0.72 -41.82 3.16
CA GLY A 17 -0.47 -40.96 3.07
C GLY A 17 -0.38 -39.66 3.85
N LEU A 18 0.74 -39.34 4.50
CA LEU A 18 0.97 -38.03 5.08
C LEU A 18 1.53 -37.12 3.98
N GLY A 19 0.70 -36.89 2.96
CA GLY A 19 0.90 -35.80 2.05
C GLY A 19 1.10 -34.52 2.85
N SER A 20 2.21 -33.85 2.63
CA SER A 20 2.42 -32.47 3.02
C SER A 20 1.16 -31.70 2.61
N GLN A 21 0.23 -31.52 3.52
CA GLN A 21 -0.66 -30.39 3.46
C GLN A 21 0.28 -29.21 3.61
N ALA A 22 0.73 -28.67 2.47
CA ALA A 22 1.14 -27.30 2.41
C ALA A 22 -0.03 -26.55 3.06
N LEU A 23 0.18 -26.07 4.29
CA LEU A 23 -0.68 -25.07 4.89
C LEU A 23 -0.67 -23.95 3.86
N ALA A 24 -1.69 -23.90 2.98
CA ALA A 24 -2.10 -22.66 2.39
C ALA A 24 -2.27 -21.77 3.63
N ASP A 25 -1.34 -20.83 3.81
CA ASP A 25 -1.54 -19.71 4.69
C ASP A 25 -2.88 -19.13 4.22
N GLU A 26 -3.94 -19.44 4.93
CA GLU A 26 -5.24 -18.81 4.78
C GLU A 26 -5.00 -17.38 5.21
N GLY A 27 -4.41 -16.60 4.23
CA GLY A 27 -3.77 -15.32 4.44
C GLY A 27 -4.75 -14.29 4.95
N GLY A 28 -5.02 -14.37 6.22
CA GLY A 28 -5.65 -13.28 6.95
C GLY A 28 -4.76 -12.03 6.93
N PRO A 29 -5.29 -10.90 7.42
CA PRO A 29 -4.56 -9.64 7.42
C PRO A 29 -3.24 -9.76 8.18
N SER A 30 -2.10 -9.53 7.51
CA SER A 30 -0.77 -9.61 8.10
C SER A 30 0.05 -8.34 7.89
N ILE A 31 1.05 -8.14 8.73
CA ILE A 31 1.98 -7.01 8.62
C ILE A 31 2.83 -7.14 7.34
N GLU A 32 3.27 -8.35 7.01
CA GLU A 32 4.06 -8.66 5.83
C GLU A 32 3.28 -8.40 4.55
N ARG A 33 2.02 -8.81 4.51
CA ARG A 33 1.10 -8.50 3.42
C ARG A 33 0.90 -6.99 3.27
N GLY A 34 0.72 -6.29 4.39
CA GLY A 34 0.59 -4.83 4.41
C GLY A 34 1.83 -4.13 3.88
N ARG A 35 3.02 -4.56 4.29
CA ARG A 35 4.28 -4.06 3.79
C ARG A 35 4.40 -4.21 2.26
N TYR A 36 4.11 -5.41 1.77
CA TYR A 36 4.12 -5.71 0.35
C TYR A 36 3.16 -4.80 -0.42
N LEU A 37 1.91 -4.67 0.05
CA LEU A 37 0.90 -3.83 -0.59
C LEU A 37 1.26 -2.34 -0.61
N VAL A 38 1.83 -1.81 0.48
CA VAL A 38 2.34 -0.43 0.52
C VAL A 38 3.41 -0.20 -0.54
N GLN A 39 4.28 -1.19 -0.75
CA GLN A 39 5.36 -1.10 -1.72
C GLN A 39 4.85 -1.20 -3.16
N ILE A 40 4.09 -2.25 -3.50
CA ILE A 40 3.62 -2.45 -4.88
C ILE A 40 2.47 -1.52 -5.27
N GLY A 41 1.69 -1.05 -4.30
CA GLY A 41 0.63 -0.07 -4.50
C GLY A 41 1.13 1.37 -4.68
N GLY A 42 2.44 1.60 -4.67
CA GLY A 42 3.05 2.92 -4.89
C GLY A 42 2.77 3.94 -3.78
N CYS A 43 2.40 3.48 -2.56
CA CYS A 43 2.07 4.40 -1.48
C CYS A 43 3.26 5.30 -1.11
N ASN A 44 4.46 4.74 -1.17
CA ASN A 44 5.68 5.46 -0.84
C ASN A 44 6.04 6.54 -1.86
N ASP A 45 5.62 6.42 -3.13
CA ASP A 45 5.99 7.36 -4.19
C ASP A 45 5.56 8.80 -3.87
N CYS A 46 4.44 8.95 -3.17
CA CYS A 46 3.94 10.23 -2.70
C CYS A 46 4.10 10.42 -1.18
N HIS A 47 3.87 9.36 -0.38
CA HIS A 47 3.81 9.47 1.08
C HIS A 47 5.15 9.31 1.80
N THR A 48 6.26 9.08 1.05
CA THR A 48 7.63 9.01 1.60
C THR A 48 8.51 9.97 0.82
N PRO A 49 9.08 11.01 1.47
CA PRO A 49 9.90 11.99 0.78
C PRO A 49 11.07 11.37 0.03
N ALA A 50 11.30 11.80 -1.20
CA ALA A 50 12.39 11.38 -2.08
C ALA A 50 12.43 9.87 -2.40
N TYR A 51 11.31 9.14 -2.24
CA TYR A 51 11.29 7.68 -2.46
C TYR A 51 11.58 7.32 -3.93
N ALA A 52 10.90 7.97 -4.86
CA ALA A 52 11.08 7.74 -6.30
C ALA A 52 12.46 8.20 -6.77
N GLU A 53 12.93 9.38 -6.35
CA GLU A 53 14.23 9.94 -6.71
C GLU A 53 15.39 9.06 -6.25
N GLN A 54 15.21 8.34 -5.13
CA GLN A 54 16.20 7.40 -4.63
C GLN A 54 15.97 5.95 -5.10
N GLY A 55 15.06 5.74 -6.06
CA GLY A 55 14.77 4.42 -6.61
C GLY A 55 14.32 3.42 -5.54
N GLY A 56 13.48 3.88 -4.61
CA GLY A 56 12.93 3.05 -3.53
C GLY A 56 13.89 2.71 -2.39
N ARG A 57 15.10 3.29 -2.35
CA ARG A 57 16.15 2.97 -1.36
C ARG A 57 16.03 3.78 -0.05
N ILE A 58 14.86 4.25 0.30
CA ILE A 58 14.60 4.89 1.58
C ILE A 58 14.40 3.82 2.67
N PRO A 59 15.08 3.88 3.81
CA PRO A 59 14.86 2.96 4.92
C PRO A 59 13.40 2.94 5.37
N GLU A 60 12.86 1.76 5.68
CA GLU A 60 11.46 1.56 6.08
C GLU A 60 11.06 2.42 7.29
N SER A 61 11.98 2.68 8.19
CA SER A 61 11.76 3.56 9.35
C SER A 61 11.37 5.00 8.96
N LYS A 62 11.62 5.41 7.71
CA LYS A 62 11.28 6.73 7.16
C LYS A 62 10.06 6.70 6.22
N TRP A 63 9.41 5.56 6.05
CA TRP A 63 8.26 5.44 5.16
C TRP A 63 7.02 6.12 5.72
N LEU A 64 6.17 6.59 4.81
CA LEU A 64 4.79 7.02 5.03
C LEU A 64 4.62 8.21 5.98
N VAL A 65 5.64 9.02 6.12
CA VAL A 65 5.61 10.24 6.95
C VAL A 65 4.97 11.44 6.24
N GLY A 66 4.48 11.26 5.01
CA GLY A 66 3.88 12.33 4.20
C GLY A 66 4.90 13.18 3.47
N SER A 67 4.42 14.18 2.74
CA SER A 67 5.25 15.15 2.03
C SER A 67 4.64 16.56 2.09
N PRO A 68 5.44 17.60 2.38
CA PRO A 68 4.98 18.99 2.32
C PRO A 68 4.90 19.53 0.89
N VAL A 69 5.35 18.77 -0.12
CA VAL A 69 5.20 19.12 -1.53
C VAL A 69 3.77 18.80 -1.97
N GLY A 70 3.05 19.84 -2.41
CA GLY A 70 1.66 19.71 -2.86
C GLY A 70 1.53 19.25 -4.30
N PHE A 71 0.35 18.75 -4.66
CA PHE A 71 -0.07 18.52 -6.03
C PHE A 71 -1.19 19.52 -6.38
N HIS A 72 -0.87 20.48 -7.24
CA HIS A 72 -1.76 21.56 -7.60
C HIS A 72 -2.45 21.28 -8.95
N GLY A 73 -3.76 21.49 -9.00
CA GLY A 73 -4.56 21.27 -10.19
C GLY A 73 -5.95 21.91 -10.09
N PRO A 74 -6.90 21.54 -10.98
CA PRO A 74 -8.26 22.07 -10.96
C PRO A 74 -9.02 21.84 -9.64
N TRP A 75 -8.57 20.87 -8.84
CA TRP A 75 -9.12 20.54 -7.51
C TRP A 75 -8.55 21.40 -6.38
N GLY A 76 -7.66 22.35 -6.65
CA GLY A 76 -6.85 23.04 -5.66
C GLY A 76 -5.50 22.36 -5.42
N THR A 77 -5.04 22.32 -4.20
CA THR A 77 -3.78 21.65 -3.84
C THR A 77 -4.04 20.57 -2.80
N SER A 78 -3.66 19.35 -3.11
CA SER A 78 -3.66 18.23 -2.16
C SER A 78 -2.25 17.93 -1.68
N TYR A 79 -2.12 17.34 -0.48
CA TYR A 79 -0.85 16.96 0.11
C TYR A 79 -0.87 15.48 0.51
N PRO A 80 0.21 14.73 0.25
CA PRO A 80 0.36 13.37 0.75
C PRO A 80 0.41 13.37 2.27
N ALA A 81 -0.67 12.96 2.91
CA ALA A 81 -0.78 12.97 4.38
C ALA A 81 0.26 12.06 5.04
N ASN A 82 0.67 12.40 6.26
CA ASN A 82 1.43 11.52 7.13
C ASN A 82 0.55 10.35 7.58
N ARG A 83 0.74 9.18 6.97
CA ARG A 83 -0.07 7.99 7.25
C ARG A 83 0.24 7.39 8.61
N ARG A 84 1.44 7.59 9.12
CA ARG A 84 1.83 7.11 10.46
C ARG A 84 1.09 7.87 11.57
N LEU A 85 0.79 9.15 11.36
CA LEU A 85 -0.05 9.92 12.27
C LEU A 85 -1.55 9.64 12.04
N THR A 86 -1.96 9.36 10.79
CA THR A 86 -3.35 9.01 10.47
C THR A 86 -3.82 7.78 11.24
N VAL A 87 -3.01 6.71 11.29
CA VAL A 87 -3.38 5.47 12.00
C VAL A 87 -3.38 5.61 13.53
N GLN A 88 -2.79 6.67 14.07
CA GLN A 88 -2.91 6.96 15.51
C GLN A 88 -4.27 7.58 15.86
N GLN A 89 -4.96 8.14 14.87
CA GLN A 89 -6.24 8.83 15.05
C GLN A 89 -7.44 7.97 14.63
N LEU A 90 -7.22 6.91 13.91
CA LEU A 90 -8.26 6.02 13.38
C LEU A 90 -8.03 4.59 13.89
N ASP A 91 -9.09 3.96 14.33
CA ASP A 91 -9.06 2.50 14.49
C ASP A 91 -9.09 1.79 13.11
N GLU A 92 -8.94 0.47 13.13
CA GLU A 92 -8.89 -0.36 11.93
C GLU A 92 -10.16 -0.22 11.07
N ALA A 93 -11.34 -0.18 11.70
CA ALA A 93 -12.61 -0.07 11.00
C ALA A 93 -12.78 1.31 10.34
N ALA A 94 -12.44 2.38 11.06
CA ALA A 94 -12.47 3.74 10.53
C ALA A 94 -11.44 3.94 9.39
N PHE A 95 -10.28 3.29 9.48
CA PHE A 95 -9.30 3.32 8.39
C PHE A 95 -9.83 2.63 7.13
N ILE A 96 -10.48 1.45 7.26
CA ILE A 96 -11.12 0.75 6.15
C ILE A 96 -12.22 1.63 5.55
N ALA A 97 -13.09 2.20 6.35
CA ALA A 97 -14.15 3.10 5.88
C ALA A 97 -13.56 4.32 5.14
N ARG A 98 -12.47 4.89 5.63
CA ARG A 98 -11.75 5.99 4.97
C ARG A 98 -11.16 5.55 3.62
N ALA A 99 -10.62 4.35 3.52
CA ALA A 99 -10.08 3.79 2.28
C ALA A 99 -11.17 3.60 1.20
N ARG A 100 -12.45 3.46 1.57
CA ARG A 100 -13.59 3.35 0.66
C ARG A 100 -14.12 4.71 0.18
N SER A 101 -13.61 5.82 0.71
CA SER A 101 -14.08 7.15 0.35
C SER A 101 -13.25 7.77 -0.76
N GLN A 102 -13.90 8.65 -1.54
CA GLN A 102 -13.21 9.47 -2.54
C GLN A 102 -12.19 10.40 -1.88
N MET A 103 -11.03 10.56 -2.53
CA MET A 103 -9.95 11.46 -2.10
C MET A 103 -9.57 12.41 -3.22
N LEU A 104 -8.91 13.51 -2.87
CA LEU A 104 -8.45 14.48 -3.87
C LEU A 104 -7.36 13.87 -4.77
N PRO A 105 -7.35 14.26 -6.06
CA PRO A 105 -6.26 13.89 -6.95
C PRO A 105 -4.90 14.40 -6.44
N PRO A 106 -3.79 13.76 -6.82
CA PRO A 106 -3.68 12.59 -7.71
C PRO A 106 -3.80 11.25 -6.97
N MET A 107 -4.25 11.22 -5.69
CA MET A 107 -4.37 9.99 -4.93
C MET A 107 -5.26 8.97 -5.67
N PRO A 108 -4.74 7.79 -6.07
CA PRO A 108 -5.51 6.77 -6.77
C PRO A 108 -6.39 5.97 -5.78
N TRP A 109 -7.32 6.67 -5.11
CA TRP A 109 -8.21 6.10 -4.10
C TRP A 109 -9.03 4.90 -4.60
N PHE A 110 -9.32 4.85 -5.90
CA PHE A 110 -10.01 3.72 -6.53
C PHE A 110 -9.24 2.40 -6.42
N ASN A 111 -7.91 2.45 -6.31
CA ASN A 111 -7.10 1.25 -6.03
C ASN A 111 -7.39 0.71 -4.63
N LEU A 112 -7.56 1.58 -3.63
CA LEU A 112 -7.95 1.17 -2.27
C LEU A 112 -9.36 0.60 -2.25
N VAL A 113 -10.28 1.17 -3.05
CA VAL A 113 -11.65 0.63 -3.20
C VAL A 113 -11.65 -0.76 -3.83
N ALA A 114 -10.72 -1.04 -4.74
CA ALA A 114 -10.59 -2.34 -5.40
C ALA A 114 -9.93 -3.43 -4.53
N MET A 115 -9.21 -3.05 -3.47
CA MET A 115 -8.60 -4.00 -2.53
C MET A 115 -9.67 -4.69 -1.66
N SER A 116 -9.40 -5.90 -1.22
CA SER A 116 -10.20 -6.55 -0.17
C SER A 116 -10.08 -5.80 1.17
N ASP A 117 -11.03 -6.01 2.08
CA ASP A 117 -10.93 -5.43 3.42
C ASP A 117 -9.71 -5.98 4.17
N ASP A 118 -9.33 -7.23 3.94
CA ASP A 118 -8.15 -7.84 4.54
C ASP A 118 -6.84 -7.23 4.03
N ASP A 119 -6.78 -6.84 2.75
CA ASP A 119 -5.64 -6.10 2.21
C ASP A 119 -5.53 -4.71 2.85
N VAL A 120 -6.64 -3.96 2.94
CA VAL A 120 -6.64 -2.64 3.58
C VAL A 120 -6.32 -2.74 5.06
N ARG A 121 -6.82 -3.79 5.74
CA ARG A 121 -6.49 -4.11 7.13
C ARG A 121 -5.02 -4.42 7.32
N SER A 122 -4.42 -5.17 6.39
CA SER A 122 -2.99 -5.48 6.38
C SER A 122 -2.16 -4.19 6.25
N ILE A 123 -2.55 -3.28 5.36
CA ILE A 123 -1.91 -1.96 5.22
C ILE A 123 -1.98 -1.18 6.54
N TYR A 124 -3.15 -1.12 7.19
CA TYR A 124 -3.32 -0.48 8.48
C TYR A 124 -2.35 -1.04 9.53
N ARG A 125 -2.31 -2.37 9.68
CA ARG A 125 -1.46 -3.07 10.66
C ARG A 125 0.02 -2.81 10.42
N PHE A 126 0.44 -2.81 9.16
CA PHE A 126 1.81 -2.47 8.80
C PHE A 126 2.15 -1.03 9.20
N ILE A 127 1.30 -0.04 8.85
CA ILE A 127 1.54 1.36 9.20
C ILE A 127 1.54 1.55 10.72
N ALA A 128 0.62 0.93 11.43
CA ALA A 128 0.55 0.96 12.89
C ALA A 128 1.82 0.38 13.54
N ARG A 129 2.36 -0.73 12.97
CA ARG A 129 3.62 -1.34 13.41
C ARG A 129 4.82 -0.41 13.24
N LEU A 130 4.85 0.45 12.23
CA LEU A 130 5.92 1.44 12.06
C LEU A 130 5.94 2.49 13.20
N GLY A 131 4.81 2.68 13.88
CA GLY A 131 4.65 3.66 14.94
C GLY A 131 4.61 5.11 14.44
N PRO A 132 4.31 6.08 15.31
CA PRO A 132 4.26 7.49 14.95
C PRO A 132 5.65 8.04 14.58
N ALA A 133 5.71 8.90 13.55
CA ALA A 133 6.92 9.64 13.18
C ALA A 133 6.58 10.80 12.25
N GLY A 134 7.46 11.78 12.18
CA GLY A 134 7.30 12.97 11.34
C GLY A 134 6.23 13.92 11.88
N GLU A 135 5.96 14.97 11.10
CA GLU A 135 5.03 16.04 11.45
C GLU A 135 3.73 15.94 10.64
N PRO A 136 2.65 16.60 11.07
CA PRO A 136 1.46 16.76 10.26
C PRO A 136 1.77 17.47 8.94
N MET A 137 1.13 17.01 7.87
CA MET A 137 1.28 17.66 6.56
C MET A 137 0.30 18.83 6.40
N PRO A 138 0.60 19.78 5.47
CA PRO A 138 -0.28 20.91 5.21
C PRO A 138 -1.69 20.46 4.85
N VAL A 139 -2.67 21.28 5.21
CA VAL A 139 -4.08 21.09 4.84
C VAL A 139 -4.26 21.39 3.34
N ALA A 140 -5.15 20.67 2.69
CA ALA A 140 -5.49 20.91 1.30
C ALA A 140 -5.94 22.35 1.08
N VAL A 141 -5.53 22.95 -0.04
CA VAL A 141 -5.89 24.31 -0.43
C VAL A 141 -7.00 24.27 -1.48
N ALA A 142 -8.02 25.08 -1.31
CA ALA A 142 -9.17 25.12 -2.19
C ALA A 142 -8.80 25.55 -3.63
N PRO A 143 -9.61 25.20 -4.65
CA PRO A 143 -9.43 25.71 -6.01
C PRO A 143 -9.37 27.25 -6.06
N GLY A 144 -8.44 27.78 -6.86
CA GLY A 144 -8.25 29.23 -7.04
C GLY A 144 -7.39 29.90 -5.97
N ALA A 145 -7.05 29.22 -4.88
CA ALA A 145 -6.10 29.72 -3.89
C ALA A 145 -4.68 29.22 -4.18
N THR A 146 -3.69 30.08 -3.91
CA THR A 146 -2.26 29.75 -4.15
C THR A 146 -1.69 29.04 -2.94
N PRO A 147 -1.04 27.87 -3.11
CA PRO A 147 -0.34 27.21 -2.02
C PRO A 147 0.89 28.01 -1.59
N THR A 148 1.22 27.96 -0.30
CA THR A 148 2.40 28.64 0.28
C THR A 148 3.61 27.72 0.40
N THR A 149 3.46 26.45 0.07
CA THR A 149 4.53 25.43 0.08
C THR A 149 4.94 25.07 -1.34
N PRO A 150 6.08 24.42 -1.54
CA PRO A 150 6.43 23.86 -2.85
C PRO A 150 5.32 22.93 -3.37
N TYR A 151 5.08 22.96 -4.67
CA TYR A 151 4.08 22.10 -5.29
C TYR A 151 4.47 21.70 -6.71
N ILE A 152 3.93 20.57 -7.15
CA ILE A 152 3.99 20.09 -8.53
C ILE A 152 2.70 20.53 -9.23
N GLU A 153 2.83 21.18 -10.39
CA GLU A 153 1.69 21.54 -11.21
C GLU A 153 1.19 20.32 -11.98
N PHE A 154 0.01 19.86 -11.65
CA PHE A 154 -0.59 18.64 -12.20
C PHE A 154 -1.67 18.99 -13.24
N VAL A 155 -1.24 19.71 -14.27
CA VAL A 155 -2.11 20.18 -15.35
C VAL A 155 -1.49 19.79 -16.69
N PRO A 156 -2.24 19.12 -17.58
CA PRO A 156 -1.76 18.87 -18.94
C PRO A 156 -1.47 20.20 -19.65
N ARG A 157 -0.28 20.35 -20.23
CA ARG A 157 0.07 21.48 -21.10
C ARG A 157 0.30 20.97 -22.51
N ALA A 158 -0.28 21.65 -23.49
CA ALA A 158 -0.08 21.39 -24.90
C ALA A 158 0.57 22.63 -25.54
N ASP A 159 1.83 22.90 -25.20
CA ASP A 159 2.58 24.04 -25.69
C ASP A 159 3.21 23.80 -27.09
N ALA A 160 3.14 22.56 -27.61
CA ALA A 160 3.57 22.22 -28.96
C ALA A 160 2.71 21.07 -29.53
N PRO A 161 2.50 20.99 -30.84
CA PRO A 161 1.85 19.84 -31.44
C PRO A 161 2.67 18.59 -31.16
N LEU A 162 2.00 17.55 -30.66
CA LEU A 162 2.63 16.25 -30.43
C LEU A 162 3.23 15.78 -31.76
N ARG A 163 4.56 15.74 -31.87
CA ARG A 163 5.24 15.10 -32.98
C ARG A 163 5.11 13.59 -32.75
N VAL A 164 4.07 13.01 -33.36
CA VAL A 164 3.99 11.56 -33.46
C VAL A 164 5.06 11.17 -34.48
N SER A 165 6.15 10.59 -34.03
CA SER A 165 7.14 9.96 -34.89
C SER A 165 6.46 8.74 -35.52
N SER A 166 6.11 8.83 -36.80
CA SER A 166 5.72 7.67 -37.60
C SER A 166 6.99 6.88 -37.91
N ASN A 167 7.17 5.75 -37.25
CA ASN A 167 8.08 4.69 -37.68
C ASN A 167 7.41 3.87 -38.76
#